data_62fd465f5f9f1dcbfab4710f46951935
#
_entry.id   62fd465f5f9f1dcbfab4710f46951935
#
_cell.length_a   1.000
_cell.length_b   1.000
_cell.length_c   1.000
_cell.angle_alpha   90.00
_cell.angle_beta   90.00
_cell.angle_gamma   90.00
#
_symmetry.space_group_name_H-M   'P 1'
#
loop_
_entity.id
_entity.type
_entity.pdbx_description
1 polymer ?
#
loop_
_entity_poly.entity_id
_entity_poly.type
_entity_poly.pdbx_seq_one_letter_code
_entity_poly.pdbx_strand_id
1 'polypeptide(L)'
;MLKLTFAGKDISNPTSEKELKMKPYMLNKDADCLANILESIQKIEEYVASFNNADELNFDTKSFDAVLMNFIVIGEMAGKLSDDFKNSNTEIEWWKIKGLRNIVAHDYFGVDAEEIWQIIKNWLPKLKSYINNLDII
;
A
#
# COMPACT_ATOMS: atom_id res chain seq x y z
N MET A 1 -19.42 -7.41 11.29
CA MET A 1 -19.29 -7.01 9.89
C MET A 1 -18.00 -6.24 9.68
N LEU A 2 -17.29 -6.56 8.63
CA LEU A 2 -16.04 -5.87 8.33
C LEU A 2 -16.33 -4.44 7.90
N LYS A 3 -15.68 -3.50 8.57
CA LYS A 3 -15.81 -2.10 8.22
C LYS A 3 -14.82 -1.77 7.11
N LEU A 4 -15.31 -1.26 6.00
CA LEU A 4 -14.48 -0.89 4.86
C LEU A 4 -14.12 0.58 4.96
N THR A 5 -12.81 0.87 4.98
CA THR A 5 -12.29 2.23 5.06
C THR A 5 -11.43 2.49 3.82
N PHE A 6 -11.64 3.61 3.17
CA PHE A 6 -10.86 4.03 2.02
C PHE A 6 -10.44 5.48 2.21
N ALA A 7 -9.14 5.75 2.11
CA ALA A 7 -8.60 7.09 2.33
C ALA A 7 -9.04 7.69 3.67
N GLY A 8 -9.11 6.86 4.71
CA GLY A 8 -9.51 7.30 6.05
C GLY A 8 -11.00 7.47 6.24
N LYS A 9 -11.81 7.08 5.26
CA LYS A 9 -13.26 7.23 5.33
C LYS A 9 -13.95 5.88 5.40
N ASP A 10 -15.02 5.82 6.18
CA ASP A 10 -15.85 4.65 6.26
C ASP A 10 -16.78 4.62 5.05
N ILE A 11 -16.56 3.68 4.16
CA ILE A 11 -17.37 3.51 2.96
C ILE A 11 -18.33 2.34 3.06
N SER A 12 -18.39 1.67 4.20
CA SER A 12 -19.35 0.59 4.42
C SER A 12 -20.76 1.11 4.71
N ASN A 13 -20.87 2.40 5.08
CA ASN A 13 -22.11 3.05 5.38
C ASN A 13 -22.55 3.94 4.23
N PRO A 14 -23.66 3.66 3.56
CA PRO A 14 -24.10 4.45 2.42
C PRO A 14 -24.50 5.88 2.75
N THR A 15 -24.60 6.25 4.03
CA THR A 15 -24.87 7.63 4.44
C THR A 15 -23.60 8.45 4.62
N SER A 16 -22.45 7.87 4.42
CA SER A 16 -21.17 8.60 4.49
C SER A 16 -21.12 9.70 3.46
N GLU A 17 -20.59 10.87 3.85
CA GLU A 17 -20.50 12.01 2.96
C GLU A 17 -19.76 11.73 1.67
N LYS A 18 -18.72 10.94 1.76
CA LYS A 18 -17.87 10.61 0.62
C LYS A 18 -17.87 9.12 0.40
N GLU A 19 -18.94 8.66 -0.18
CA GLU A 19 -19.06 7.27 -0.51
C GLU A 19 -18.09 6.90 -1.63
N LEU A 20 -17.50 5.72 -1.51
CA LEU A 20 -16.69 5.15 -2.56
C LEU A 20 -17.63 4.61 -3.63
N LYS A 21 -17.63 5.21 -4.80
CA LYS A 21 -18.38 4.70 -5.94
C LYS A 21 -17.50 3.78 -6.75
N MET A 22 -17.99 2.57 -6.96
CA MET A 22 -17.27 1.57 -7.73
C MET A 22 -17.30 1.92 -9.20
N LYS A 23 -16.14 1.90 -9.84
CA LYS A 23 -16.07 1.96 -11.29
C LYS A 23 -16.53 0.63 -11.89
N PRO A 24 -17.00 0.61 -13.15
CA PRO A 24 -17.45 -0.64 -13.76
C PRO A 24 -16.40 -1.76 -13.77
N TYR A 25 -15.11 -1.40 -13.80
CA TYR A 25 -14.01 -2.36 -13.76
C TYR A 25 -13.60 -2.78 -12.36
N MET A 26 -14.17 -2.14 -11.32
CA MET A 26 -13.74 -2.30 -9.94
C MET A 26 -14.73 -3.18 -9.19
N LEU A 27 -14.22 -4.23 -8.56
CA LEU A 27 -15.01 -5.10 -7.71
C LEU A 27 -14.92 -4.64 -6.25
N ASN A 28 -15.86 -5.11 -5.40
CA ASN A 28 -15.81 -4.81 -3.96
C ASN A 28 -14.49 -5.21 -3.34
N LYS A 29 -13.93 -6.35 -3.77
CA LYS A 29 -12.62 -6.78 -3.27
C LYS A 29 -11.50 -5.81 -3.64
N ASP A 30 -11.63 -5.12 -4.78
CA ASP A 30 -10.63 -4.13 -5.19
C ASP A 30 -10.62 -2.95 -4.21
N ALA A 31 -11.79 -2.48 -3.81
CA ALA A 31 -11.89 -1.41 -2.81
C ALA A 31 -11.28 -1.85 -1.48
N ASP A 32 -11.54 -3.09 -1.04
CA ASP A 32 -10.94 -3.63 0.17
C ASP A 32 -9.42 -3.70 0.08
N CYS A 33 -8.90 -4.18 -1.04
CA CYS A 33 -7.46 -4.26 -1.26
C CYS A 33 -6.81 -2.87 -1.23
N LEU A 34 -7.42 -1.89 -1.89
CA LEU A 34 -6.91 -0.53 -1.92
C LEU A 34 -6.92 0.10 -0.52
N ALA A 35 -7.98 -0.13 0.25
CA ALA A 35 -8.05 0.35 1.63
C ALA A 35 -6.93 -0.25 2.48
N ASN A 36 -6.65 -1.53 2.32
CA ASN A 36 -5.58 -2.20 3.05
C ASN A 36 -4.20 -1.69 2.61
N ILE A 37 -4.02 -1.40 1.34
CA ILE A 37 -2.77 -0.82 0.84
C ILE A 37 -2.55 0.54 1.49
N LEU A 38 -3.57 1.40 1.50
CA LEU A 38 -3.46 2.73 2.13
C LEU A 38 -3.15 2.63 3.62
N GLU A 39 -3.78 1.70 4.32
CA GLU A 39 -3.50 1.48 5.74
C GLU A 39 -2.06 1.05 5.97
N SER A 40 -1.54 0.14 5.15
CA SER A 40 -0.15 -0.30 5.26
C SER A 40 0.83 0.83 4.96
N ILE A 41 0.53 1.68 3.97
CA ILE A 41 1.35 2.85 3.68
C ILE A 41 1.38 3.78 4.90
N GLN A 42 0.23 4.03 5.50
CA GLN A 42 0.14 4.88 6.68
C GLN A 42 0.97 4.34 7.84
N LYS A 43 0.91 3.03 8.07
CA LYS A 43 1.71 2.38 9.10
C LYS A 43 3.21 2.57 8.85
N ILE A 44 3.64 2.36 7.61
CA ILE A 44 5.05 2.57 7.25
C ILE A 44 5.46 4.01 7.53
N GLU A 45 4.64 4.97 7.12
CA GLU A 45 4.92 6.39 7.36
C GLU A 45 5.06 6.69 8.86
N GLU A 46 4.20 6.11 9.67
CA GLU A 46 4.27 6.28 11.12
C GLU A 46 5.53 5.66 11.72
N TYR A 47 5.91 4.46 11.26
CA TYR A 47 7.08 3.78 11.78
C TYR A 47 8.37 4.51 11.49
N VAL A 48 8.45 5.22 10.38
CA VAL A 48 9.68 5.91 9.97
C VAL A 48 9.66 7.41 10.24
N ALA A 49 8.59 7.93 10.82
CA ALA A 49 8.37 9.37 10.97
C ALA A 49 9.51 10.08 11.69
N SER A 50 10.16 9.42 12.65
CA SER A 50 11.25 10.00 13.43
C SER A 50 12.63 9.78 12.81
N PHE A 51 12.74 9.02 11.73
CA PHE A 51 14.02 8.69 11.10
C PHE A 51 14.37 9.68 10.00
N ASN A 52 15.65 10.00 9.90
CA ASN A 52 16.16 10.94 8.91
C ASN A 52 16.84 10.26 7.71
N ASN A 53 17.22 9.00 7.86
CA ASN A 53 17.96 8.28 6.84
C ASN A 53 17.81 6.77 6.99
N ALA A 54 18.32 6.05 6.00
CA ALA A 54 18.26 4.59 5.98
C ALA A 54 19.01 3.94 7.14
N ASP A 55 20.10 4.54 7.60
CA ASP A 55 20.89 3.98 8.68
C ASP A 55 20.08 3.95 9.97
N GLU A 56 19.33 5.00 10.25
CA GLU A 56 18.48 5.04 11.43
C GLU A 56 17.40 3.97 11.39
N LEU A 57 16.80 3.75 10.22
CA LEU A 57 15.85 2.67 10.03
C LEU A 57 16.52 1.31 10.22
N ASN A 58 17.70 1.12 9.65
CA ASN A 58 18.42 -0.14 9.73
C ASN A 58 18.81 -0.49 11.17
N PHE A 59 19.15 0.50 11.99
CA PHE A 59 19.48 0.29 13.40
C PHE A 59 18.26 -0.06 14.24
N ASP A 60 17.10 0.43 13.89
CA ASP A 60 15.87 0.11 14.61
C ASP A 60 15.24 -1.15 13.98
N THR A 61 15.73 -2.30 14.41
CA THR A 61 15.30 -3.57 13.81
C THR A 61 13.81 -3.81 13.96
N LYS A 62 13.22 -3.37 15.05
CA LYS A 62 11.78 -3.51 15.26
C LYS A 62 10.99 -2.73 14.21
N SER A 63 11.36 -1.49 13.96
CA SER A 63 10.71 -0.67 12.95
C SER A 63 10.99 -1.20 11.55
N PHE A 64 12.21 -1.65 11.29
CA PHE A 64 12.56 -2.21 9.98
C PHE A 64 11.73 -3.45 9.69
N ASP A 65 11.63 -4.37 10.66
CA ASP A 65 10.81 -5.57 10.51
C ASP A 65 9.34 -5.22 10.25
N ALA A 66 8.81 -4.23 10.97
CA ALA A 66 7.42 -3.79 10.78
C ALA A 66 7.20 -3.18 9.40
N VAL A 67 8.16 -2.40 8.90
CA VAL A 67 8.13 -1.86 7.55
C VAL A 67 8.10 -2.97 6.50
N LEU A 68 8.99 -3.95 6.63
CA LEU A 68 9.05 -5.05 5.68
C LEU A 68 7.77 -5.87 5.65
N MET A 69 7.17 -6.14 6.83
CA MET A 69 5.90 -6.84 6.89
C MET A 69 4.80 -6.06 6.14
N ASN A 70 4.78 -4.75 6.28
CA ASN A 70 3.77 -3.94 5.59
C ASN A 70 4.02 -3.89 4.07
N PHE A 71 5.26 -3.99 3.62
CA PHE A 71 5.53 -4.16 2.18
C PHE A 71 5.00 -5.49 1.67
N ILE A 72 5.09 -6.55 2.47
CA ILE A 72 4.49 -7.85 2.11
C ILE A 72 2.98 -7.70 1.99
N VAL A 73 2.34 -7.02 2.93
CA VAL A 73 0.88 -6.79 2.87
C VAL A 73 0.50 -6.01 1.61
N ILE A 74 1.23 -4.94 1.30
CA ILE A 74 0.98 -4.16 0.07
C ILE A 74 1.07 -5.06 -1.16
N GLY A 75 2.10 -5.89 -1.24
CA GLY A 75 2.28 -6.82 -2.37
C GLY A 75 1.17 -7.86 -2.46
N GLU A 76 0.74 -8.40 -1.32
CA GLU A 76 -0.36 -9.37 -1.29
C GLU A 76 -1.68 -8.73 -1.73
N MET A 77 -1.97 -7.53 -1.25
CA MET A 77 -3.20 -6.83 -1.63
C MET A 77 -3.19 -6.44 -3.11
N ALA A 78 -2.05 -5.95 -3.61
CA ALA A 78 -1.92 -5.65 -5.03
C ALA A 78 -2.12 -6.88 -5.90
N GLY A 79 -1.62 -8.04 -5.45
CA GLY A 79 -1.81 -9.30 -6.15
C GLY A 79 -3.27 -9.76 -6.20
N LYS A 80 -4.09 -9.33 -5.25
CA LYS A 80 -5.51 -9.68 -5.17
C LYS A 80 -6.42 -8.74 -5.95
N LEU A 81 -5.90 -7.63 -6.44
CA LEU A 81 -6.68 -6.73 -7.29
C LEU A 81 -7.10 -7.47 -8.55
N SER A 82 -8.32 -7.18 -9.04
CA SER A 82 -8.82 -7.81 -10.24
C SER A 82 -7.98 -7.42 -11.46
N ASP A 83 -7.96 -8.29 -12.47
CA ASP A 83 -7.27 -7.98 -13.72
C ASP A 83 -7.91 -6.75 -14.39
N ASP A 84 -9.22 -6.63 -14.33
CA ASP A 84 -9.91 -5.46 -14.87
C ASP A 84 -9.43 -4.17 -14.22
N PHE A 85 -9.29 -4.17 -12.90
CA PHE A 85 -8.77 -3.00 -12.20
C PHE A 85 -7.34 -2.68 -12.64
N LYS A 86 -6.46 -3.68 -12.62
CA LYS A 86 -5.05 -3.48 -13.00
C LYS A 86 -4.90 -3.03 -14.44
N ASN A 87 -5.69 -3.59 -15.34
CA ASN A 87 -5.63 -3.21 -16.76
C ASN A 87 -6.18 -1.81 -17.01
N SER A 88 -7.07 -1.33 -16.15
CA SER A 88 -7.62 0.03 -16.25
C SER A 88 -6.77 1.07 -15.55
N ASN A 89 -5.75 0.66 -14.78
CA ASN A 89 -4.90 1.53 -13.99
C ASN A 89 -3.43 1.18 -14.22
N THR A 90 -3.00 1.24 -15.47
CA THR A 90 -1.66 0.82 -15.88
C THR A 90 -0.56 1.81 -15.54
N GLU A 91 -0.89 2.98 -15.01
CA GLU A 91 0.10 3.95 -14.54
C GLU A 91 0.89 3.40 -13.35
N ILE A 92 0.31 2.45 -12.62
CA ILE A 92 1.01 1.73 -11.56
C ILE A 92 1.53 0.42 -12.13
N GLU A 93 2.79 0.17 -11.92
CA GLU A 93 3.42 -1.09 -12.34
C GLU A 93 3.18 -2.16 -11.27
N TRP A 94 1.98 -2.75 -11.30
CA TRP A 94 1.53 -3.72 -10.28
C TRP A 94 2.47 -4.91 -10.14
N TRP A 95 3.13 -5.30 -11.23
CA TRP A 95 4.07 -6.41 -11.20
C TRP A 95 5.33 -6.09 -10.38
N LYS A 96 5.73 -4.82 -10.31
CA LYS A 96 6.87 -4.41 -9.48
C LYS A 96 6.55 -4.53 -7.99
N ILE A 97 5.31 -4.24 -7.62
CA ILE A 97 4.85 -4.38 -6.24
C ILE A 97 4.92 -5.84 -5.82
N LYS A 98 4.44 -6.74 -6.68
CA LYS A 98 4.53 -8.18 -6.43
C LYS A 98 5.99 -8.63 -6.36
N GLY A 99 6.84 -8.10 -7.23
CA GLY A 99 8.27 -8.39 -7.22
C GLY A 99 8.94 -7.99 -5.92
N LEU A 100 8.64 -6.81 -5.41
CA LEU A 100 9.15 -6.35 -4.12
C LEU A 100 8.72 -7.28 -2.99
N ARG A 101 7.44 -7.65 -2.97
CA ARG A 101 6.92 -8.58 -1.97
C ARG A 101 7.67 -9.91 -2.01
N ASN A 102 7.95 -10.42 -3.21
CA ASN A 102 8.69 -11.67 -3.36
C ASN A 102 10.12 -11.57 -2.83
N ILE A 103 10.80 -10.46 -3.11
CA ILE A 103 12.16 -10.24 -2.61
C ILE A 103 12.16 -10.22 -1.08
N VAL A 104 11.26 -9.46 -0.48
CA VAL A 104 11.17 -9.36 0.99
C VAL A 104 10.83 -10.71 1.60
N ALA A 105 9.89 -11.45 1.01
CA ALA A 105 9.44 -12.73 1.56
C ALA A 105 10.50 -13.84 1.43
N HIS A 106 11.29 -13.83 0.35
CA HIS A 106 12.23 -14.91 0.07
C HIS A 106 13.68 -14.60 0.42
N ASP A 107 14.02 -13.32 0.59
CA ASP A 107 15.38 -12.91 0.91
C ASP A 107 15.37 -11.82 2.00
N TYR A 108 14.65 -12.12 3.07
CA TYR A 108 14.45 -11.19 4.17
C TYR A 108 15.76 -10.62 4.71
N PHE A 109 16.77 -11.49 4.92
CA PHE A 109 18.05 -11.07 5.48
C PHE A 109 18.93 -10.32 4.49
N GLY A 110 18.63 -10.42 3.20
CA GLY A 110 19.39 -9.73 2.16
C GLY A 110 18.78 -8.39 1.76
N VAL A 111 17.69 -7.97 2.39
CA VAL A 111 17.02 -6.72 2.03
C VAL A 111 17.87 -5.52 2.48
N ASP A 112 18.14 -4.63 1.54
CA ASP A 112 18.95 -3.44 1.78
C ASP A 112 18.09 -2.30 2.30
N ALA A 113 18.44 -1.80 3.49
CA ALA A 113 17.72 -0.70 4.11
C ALA A 113 17.70 0.58 3.25
N GLU A 114 18.79 0.84 2.52
CA GLU A 114 18.85 2.03 1.65
C GLU A 114 17.82 1.92 0.51
N GLU A 115 17.70 0.75 -0.10
CA GLU A 115 16.70 0.54 -1.16
C GLU A 115 15.28 0.70 -0.61
N ILE A 116 15.01 0.14 0.57
CA ILE A 116 13.72 0.29 1.23
C ILE A 116 13.44 1.75 1.54
N TRP A 117 14.44 2.48 2.04
CA TRP A 117 14.29 3.90 2.36
C TRP A 117 13.92 4.72 1.11
N GLN A 118 14.59 4.45 -0.02
CA GLN A 118 14.29 5.12 -1.28
C GLN A 118 12.86 4.84 -1.75
N ILE A 119 12.40 3.60 -1.59
CA ILE A 119 11.02 3.24 -1.93
C ILE A 119 10.04 4.01 -1.04
N ILE A 120 10.31 4.09 0.27
CA ILE A 120 9.45 4.81 1.21
C ILE A 120 9.37 6.29 0.85
N LYS A 121 10.51 6.90 0.51
CA LYS A 121 10.57 8.35 0.29
C LYS A 121 10.11 8.78 -1.09
N ASN A 122 10.37 7.98 -2.10
CA ASN A 122 10.15 8.40 -3.49
C ASN A 122 8.98 7.70 -4.17
N TRP A 123 8.67 6.47 -3.80
CA TRP A 123 7.66 5.69 -4.51
C TRP A 123 6.35 5.56 -3.76
N LEU A 124 6.39 5.29 -2.45
CA LEU A 124 5.17 5.16 -1.65
C LEU A 124 4.27 6.40 -1.72
N PRO A 125 4.83 7.64 -1.67
CA PRO A 125 3.97 8.82 -1.79
C PRO A 125 3.24 8.88 -3.12
N LYS A 126 3.86 8.40 -4.20
CA LYS A 126 3.24 8.38 -5.52
C LYS A 126 2.09 7.36 -5.56
N LEU A 127 2.32 6.18 -5.00
CA LEU A 127 1.27 5.16 -4.91
C LEU A 127 0.10 5.66 -4.08
N LYS A 128 0.40 6.23 -2.92
CA LYS A 128 -0.62 6.80 -2.04
C LYS A 128 -1.45 7.86 -2.74
N SER A 129 -0.78 8.80 -3.40
CA SER A 129 -1.44 9.87 -4.14
C SER A 129 -2.31 9.31 -5.27
N TYR A 130 -1.78 8.34 -6.01
CA TYR A 130 -2.55 7.71 -7.09
C TYR A 130 -3.84 7.10 -6.57
N ILE A 131 -3.76 6.32 -5.50
CA ILE A 131 -4.94 5.66 -4.94
C ILE A 131 -5.93 6.70 -4.41
N ASN A 132 -5.46 7.72 -3.70
CA ASN A 132 -6.31 8.77 -3.15
C ASN A 132 -6.98 9.61 -4.24
N ASN A 133 -6.37 9.71 -5.41
CA ASN A 133 -6.91 10.49 -6.51
C ASN A 133 -7.72 9.66 -7.50
N LEU A 134 -7.92 8.38 -7.24
CA LEU A 134 -8.83 7.58 -8.05
C LEU A 134 -10.22 8.21 -7.97
N ASP A 135 -10.81 8.46 -9.13
CA ASP A 135 -12.14 9.03 -9.21
C ASP A 135 -13.17 7.94 -8.90
N ILE A 136 -13.29 7.62 -7.62
CA ILE A 136 -14.17 6.58 -7.13
C ILE A 136 -15.41 7.16 -6.45
N ILE A 137 -15.55 8.44 -6.45
CA ILE A 137 -16.71 9.11 -5.84
C ILE A 137 -17.46 9.89 -6.88
#